data_d33bfe2bc7164cad9772a55c7a281924
#
_entry.id   d33bfe2bc7164cad9772a55c7a281924
#
_cell.length_a   1.000
_cell.length_b   1.000
_cell.length_c   1.000
_cell.angle_alpha   90.00
_cell.angle_beta   90.00
_cell.angle_gamma   90.00
#
_symmetry.space_group_name_H-M   'P 1'
#
loop_
_entity.id
_entity.type
_entity.pdbx_description
1 polymer ?
#
loop_
_entity_poly.entity_id
_entity_poly.type
_entity_poly.pdbx_seq_one_letter_code
_entity_poly.pdbx_strand_id
1 'polypeptide(L)'
;MLEKLIILISLIVSPVLLAQEKFSVSDHPRLLMTSGQEEDVKELIAGDEAMARIHNAIVSECDAMLEMPVLERVMEGKRLLHTSREALRRIFWLSYSYRMTGNEAYAGRAVEEMHAVSAFSDWNPSHFLDVGEMVMAVAIGYDWLYDRMTDQQRRTVRDDIVRKG
;
A
#
# COMPACT_ATOMS: atom_id res chain seq x y z
N MET A 1 23.72 28.34 -46.94
CA MET A 1 22.96 27.07 -46.77
C MET A 1 23.24 26.45 -45.36
N LEU A 2 24.49 26.47 -44.90
CA LEU A 2 24.87 25.89 -43.58
C LEU A 2 24.17 26.57 -42.39
N GLU A 3 24.10 27.92 -42.40
CA GLU A 3 23.44 28.66 -41.30
C GLU A 3 21.96 28.39 -41.18
N LYS A 4 21.22 28.21 -42.28
CA LYS A 4 19.82 27.86 -42.27
C LYS A 4 19.56 26.42 -41.78
N LEU A 5 20.54 25.52 -42.01
CA LEU A 5 20.48 24.14 -41.53
C LEU A 5 20.72 24.07 -40.01
N ILE A 6 21.63 24.90 -39.48
CA ILE A 6 21.90 24.97 -38.02
C ILE A 6 20.68 25.53 -37.27
N ILE A 7 20.01 26.54 -37.79
CA ILE A 7 18.79 27.11 -37.20
C ILE A 7 17.65 26.08 -37.21
N LEU A 8 17.51 25.31 -38.26
CA LEU A 8 16.46 24.27 -38.38
C LEU A 8 16.70 23.13 -37.36
N ILE A 9 17.95 22.70 -37.18
CA ILE A 9 18.33 21.69 -36.21
C ILE A 9 18.12 22.20 -34.77
N SER A 10 18.45 23.46 -34.48
CA SER A 10 18.23 24.10 -33.19
C SER A 10 16.75 24.18 -32.81
N LEU A 11 15.85 24.44 -33.81
CA LEU A 11 14.41 24.50 -33.58
C LEU A 11 13.74 23.12 -33.35
N ILE A 12 14.37 22.04 -33.86
CA ILE A 12 13.85 20.68 -33.67
C ILE A 12 14.33 20.07 -32.35
N VAL A 13 15.54 20.42 -31.89
CA VAL A 13 16.14 19.86 -30.67
C VAL A 13 15.60 20.55 -29.40
N SER A 14 15.25 21.84 -29.49
CA SER A 14 14.76 22.60 -28.34
C SER A 14 13.49 22.06 -27.67
N PRO A 15 12.44 21.63 -28.41
CA PRO A 15 11.25 21.09 -27.76
C PRO A 15 11.45 19.68 -27.17
N VAL A 16 12.42 18.92 -27.67
CA VAL A 16 12.71 17.58 -27.13
C VAL A 16 13.47 17.65 -25.81
N LEU A 17 14.31 18.67 -25.61
CA LEU A 17 15.01 18.86 -24.33
C LEU A 17 14.10 19.42 -23.24
N LEU A 18 13.02 20.12 -23.59
CA LEU A 18 12.05 20.67 -22.62
C LEU A 18 11.01 19.66 -22.16
N ALA A 19 10.90 18.51 -22.81
CA ALA A 19 9.92 17.47 -22.48
C ALA A 19 10.40 16.43 -21.45
N GLN A 20 11.61 16.57 -20.90
CA GLN A 20 12.03 15.82 -19.72
C GLN A 20 11.59 16.56 -18.44
N GLU A 21 10.30 16.75 -18.25
CA GLU A 21 9.80 16.91 -16.90
C GLU A 21 10.21 15.63 -16.13
N LYS A 22 11.15 15.79 -15.19
CA LYS A 22 11.48 14.72 -14.27
C LYS A 22 10.21 14.36 -13.55
N PHE A 23 9.61 13.23 -13.91
CA PHE A 23 8.50 12.68 -13.14
C PHE A 23 9.00 12.44 -11.71
N SER A 24 8.64 13.34 -10.81
CA SER A 24 8.98 13.26 -9.40
C SER A 24 7.87 12.47 -8.72
N VAL A 25 8.19 11.29 -8.24
CA VAL A 25 7.28 10.52 -7.39
C VAL A 25 7.41 11.08 -5.97
N SER A 26 6.28 11.41 -5.33
CA SER A 26 6.26 11.86 -3.94
C SER A 26 6.81 10.78 -3.00
N ASP A 27 7.30 11.20 -1.84
CA ASP A 27 7.71 10.30 -0.77
C ASP A 27 6.52 9.49 -0.23
N HIS A 28 6.80 8.39 0.43
CA HIS A 28 5.78 7.59 1.12
C HIS A 28 5.32 8.28 2.43
N PRO A 29 4.04 8.13 2.81
CA PRO A 29 2.93 7.50 2.09
C PRO A 29 2.34 8.41 1.01
N ARG A 30 1.90 7.80 -0.11
CA ARG A 30 1.36 8.50 -1.28
C ARG A 30 -0.01 7.97 -1.74
N LEU A 31 -0.46 6.86 -1.19
CA LEU A 31 -1.74 6.23 -1.53
C LEU A 31 -2.81 6.58 -0.50
N LEU A 32 -4.00 6.95 -0.95
CA LEU A 32 -5.21 7.22 -0.16
C LEU A 32 -5.05 8.36 0.86
N MET A 33 -4.20 8.18 1.85
CA MET A 33 -3.92 9.18 2.90
C MET A 33 -2.43 9.46 2.90
N THR A 34 -2.05 10.65 2.43
CA THR A 34 -0.66 11.10 2.36
C THR A 34 -0.15 11.58 3.72
N SER A 35 1.15 11.84 3.83
CA SER A 35 1.75 12.36 5.06
C SER A 35 1.14 13.71 5.46
N GLY A 36 0.79 13.85 6.73
CA GLY A 36 0.18 15.06 7.31
C GLY A 36 -1.35 15.06 7.31
N GLN A 37 -2.01 14.19 6.54
CA GLN A 37 -3.49 14.08 6.57
C GLN A 37 -4.01 13.34 7.80
N GLU A 38 -3.13 12.75 8.61
CA GLU A 38 -3.49 12.13 9.88
C GLU A 38 -4.19 13.10 10.82
N GLU A 39 -3.75 14.35 10.87
CA GLU A 39 -4.35 15.36 11.75
C GLU A 39 -5.77 15.72 11.30
N ASP A 40 -6.02 15.87 9.99
CA ASP A 40 -7.36 16.11 9.45
C ASP A 40 -8.33 14.97 9.84
N VAL A 41 -7.84 13.71 9.76
CA VAL A 41 -8.65 12.54 10.15
C VAL A 41 -8.90 12.53 11.66
N LYS A 42 -7.92 12.88 12.49
CA LYS A 42 -8.09 12.98 13.94
C LYS A 42 -9.09 14.08 14.34
N GLU A 43 -9.03 15.22 13.66
CA GLU A 43 -10.01 16.30 13.88
C GLU A 43 -11.42 15.84 13.51
N LEU A 44 -11.59 15.13 12.40
CA LEU A 44 -12.87 14.54 11.99
C LEU A 44 -13.38 13.54 13.02
N ILE A 45 -12.53 12.65 13.54
CA ILE A 45 -12.87 11.69 14.58
C ILE A 45 -13.30 12.41 15.87
N ALA A 46 -12.62 13.48 16.25
CA ALA A 46 -12.92 14.26 17.45
C ALA A 46 -14.24 15.06 17.31
N GLY A 47 -14.58 15.49 16.10
CA GLY A 47 -15.75 16.32 15.81
C GLY A 47 -17.04 15.56 15.47
N ASP A 48 -16.95 14.25 15.16
CA ASP A 48 -18.10 13.46 14.71
C ASP A 48 -18.19 12.11 15.47
N GLU A 49 -19.29 11.91 16.17
CA GLU A 49 -19.54 10.71 16.97
C GLU A 49 -19.59 9.41 16.14
N ALA A 50 -20.08 9.47 14.91
CA ALA A 50 -20.12 8.29 14.04
C ALA A 50 -18.72 7.92 13.59
N MET A 51 -17.89 8.91 13.24
CA MET A 51 -16.48 8.68 12.89
C MET A 51 -15.68 8.16 14.10
N ALA A 52 -15.93 8.69 15.30
CA ALA A 52 -15.32 8.16 16.53
C ALA A 52 -15.71 6.70 16.78
N ARG A 53 -16.97 6.32 16.60
CA ARG A 53 -17.40 4.92 16.73
C ARG A 53 -16.73 4.00 15.72
N ILE A 54 -16.61 4.42 14.46
CA ILE A 54 -15.93 3.64 13.41
C ILE A 54 -14.45 3.47 13.77
N HIS A 55 -13.76 4.56 14.12
CA HIS A 55 -12.36 4.52 14.53
C HIS A 55 -12.13 3.55 15.69
N ASN A 56 -12.91 3.67 16.76
CA ASN A 56 -12.78 2.82 17.94
C ASN A 56 -13.07 1.35 17.64
N ALA A 57 -14.03 1.06 16.76
CA ALA A 57 -14.30 -0.30 16.31
C ALA A 57 -13.11 -0.89 15.53
N ILE A 58 -12.50 -0.12 14.62
CA ILE A 58 -11.31 -0.56 13.88
C ILE A 58 -10.15 -0.85 14.83
N VAL A 59 -9.87 0.05 15.77
CA VAL A 59 -8.77 -0.13 16.75
C VAL A 59 -9.02 -1.37 17.62
N SER A 60 -10.25 -1.55 18.11
CA SER A 60 -10.60 -2.74 18.92
C SER A 60 -10.43 -4.05 18.15
N GLU A 61 -10.77 -4.09 16.86
CA GLU A 61 -10.53 -5.24 15.99
C GLU A 61 -9.03 -5.46 15.77
N CYS A 62 -8.25 -4.38 15.66
CA CYS A 62 -6.79 -4.50 15.52
C CYS A 62 -6.14 -5.07 16.79
N ASP A 63 -6.63 -4.72 17.99
CA ASP A 63 -6.17 -5.34 19.24
C ASP A 63 -6.39 -6.86 19.20
N ALA A 64 -7.56 -7.31 18.76
CA ALA A 64 -7.83 -8.73 18.60
C ALA A 64 -6.92 -9.40 17.56
N MET A 65 -6.58 -8.70 16.46
CA MET A 65 -5.69 -9.23 15.41
C MET A 65 -4.26 -9.47 15.91
N LEU A 66 -3.78 -8.76 16.95
CA LEU A 66 -2.44 -8.97 17.48
C LEU A 66 -2.26 -10.40 18.02
N GLU A 67 -3.32 -11.01 18.52
CA GLU A 67 -3.31 -12.36 19.12
C GLU A 67 -3.67 -13.47 18.10
N MET A 68 -4.10 -13.12 16.87
CA MET A 68 -4.49 -14.10 15.85
C MET A 68 -3.25 -14.71 15.16
N PRO A 69 -3.31 -15.94 14.65
CA PRO A 69 -2.27 -16.43 13.74
C PRO A 69 -2.22 -15.59 12.47
N VAL A 70 -1.04 -15.48 11.85
CA VAL A 70 -0.89 -14.86 10.52
C VAL A 70 -1.67 -15.62 9.47
N LEU A 71 -2.00 -14.94 8.37
CA LEU A 71 -2.76 -15.53 7.28
C LEU A 71 -2.05 -16.72 6.64
N GLU A 72 -2.81 -17.74 6.34
CA GLU A 72 -2.40 -18.90 5.56
C GLU A 72 -3.13 -18.91 4.21
N ARG A 73 -2.51 -19.55 3.21
CA ARG A 73 -3.11 -19.69 1.87
C ARG A 73 -4.21 -20.75 1.89
N VAL A 74 -5.43 -20.33 2.13
CA VAL A 74 -6.61 -21.20 2.19
C VAL A 74 -7.50 -20.97 0.97
N MET A 75 -7.75 -22.03 0.20
CA MET A 75 -8.66 -22.00 -0.95
C MET A 75 -10.05 -22.51 -0.56
N GLU A 76 -11.08 -21.78 -0.96
CA GLU A 76 -12.47 -22.23 -0.92
C GLU A 76 -12.92 -22.61 -2.34
N GLY A 77 -12.91 -23.90 -2.64
CA GLY A 77 -13.07 -24.39 -4.01
C GLY A 77 -11.93 -23.90 -4.92
N LYS A 78 -12.26 -23.02 -5.88
CA LYS A 78 -11.28 -22.42 -6.80
C LYS A 78 -10.92 -20.97 -6.43
N ARG A 79 -11.33 -20.49 -5.25
CA ARG A 79 -11.20 -19.09 -4.85
C ARG A 79 -10.26 -18.91 -3.68
N LEU A 80 -9.41 -17.91 -3.76
CA LEU A 80 -8.62 -17.38 -2.64
C LEU A 80 -9.29 -16.16 -2.00
N LEU A 81 -10.47 -15.79 -2.47
CA LEU A 81 -11.11 -14.50 -2.22
C LEU A 81 -11.32 -14.20 -0.73
N HIS A 82 -11.70 -15.21 0.07
CA HIS A 82 -11.84 -15.04 1.51
C HIS A 82 -10.51 -14.61 2.15
N THR A 83 -9.42 -15.31 1.81
CA THR A 83 -8.07 -14.98 2.29
C THR A 83 -7.61 -13.60 1.81
N SER A 84 -7.86 -13.25 0.54
CA SER A 84 -7.49 -11.94 -0.01
C SER A 84 -8.24 -10.79 0.67
N ARG A 85 -9.53 -10.96 0.95
CA ARG A 85 -10.34 -9.99 1.71
C ARG A 85 -9.88 -9.84 3.14
N GLU A 86 -9.55 -10.95 3.77
CA GLU A 86 -9.03 -10.91 5.14
C GLU A 86 -7.64 -10.26 5.18
N ALA A 87 -6.80 -10.48 4.17
CA ALA A 87 -5.52 -9.76 4.03
C ALA A 87 -5.74 -8.26 3.87
N LEU A 88 -6.69 -7.85 3.02
CA LEU A 88 -7.04 -6.44 2.85
C LEU A 88 -7.54 -5.83 4.17
N ARG A 89 -8.44 -6.51 4.89
CA ARG A 89 -8.94 -6.06 6.18
C ARG A 89 -7.80 -5.89 7.21
N ARG A 90 -6.98 -6.92 7.40
CA ARG A 90 -5.93 -6.91 8.43
C ARG A 90 -4.85 -5.89 8.13
N ILE A 91 -4.25 -5.96 6.95
CA ILE A 91 -3.14 -5.08 6.58
C ILE A 91 -3.58 -3.62 6.57
N PHE A 92 -4.75 -3.31 6.01
CA PHE A 92 -5.26 -1.95 5.93
C PHE A 92 -5.59 -1.39 7.32
N TRP A 93 -6.35 -2.14 8.15
CA TRP A 93 -6.78 -1.65 9.46
C TRP A 93 -5.62 -1.53 10.44
N LEU A 94 -4.70 -2.48 10.45
CA LEU A 94 -3.48 -2.41 11.28
C LEU A 94 -2.60 -1.22 10.85
N SER A 95 -2.39 -1.00 9.55
CA SER A 95 -1.64 0.15 9.04
C SER A 95 -2.33 1.48 9.39
N TYR A 96 -3.67 1.55 9.26
CA TYR A 96 -4.47 2.69 9.69
C TYR A 96 -4.31 2.95 11.19
N SER A 97 -4.51 1.93 12.00
CA SER A 97 -4.43 2.05 13.46
C SER A 97 -3.04 2.49 13.91
N TYR A 98 -1.97 1.98 13.29
CA TYR A 98 -0.63 2.50 13.51
C TYR A 98 -0.52 3.99 13.19
N ARG A 99 -0.98 4.43 12.03
CA ARG A 99 -0.91 5.85 11.61
C ARG A 99 -1.70 6.78 12.52
N MET A 100 -2.83 6.31 13.04
CA MET A 100 -3.68 7.12 13.94
C MET A 100 -3.14 7.16 15.38
N THR A 101 -2.57 6.07 15.88
CA THR A 101 -2.21 5.92 17.30
C THR A 101 -0.71 5.97 17.58
N GLY A 102 0.12 5.69 16.58
CA GLY A 102 1.58 5.50 16.74
C GLY A 102 1.97 4.19 17.43
N ASN A 103 1.04 3.27 17.68
CA ASN A 103 1.34 2.01 18.33
C ASN A 103 2.09 1.06 17.39
N GLU A 104 3.38 0.86 17.65
CA GLU A 104 4.29 0.04 16.83
C GLU A 104 3.86 -1.44 16.73
N ALA A 105 3.07 -1.95 17.67
CA ALA A 105 2.56 -3.32 17.61
C ALA A 105 1.68 -3.54 16.35
N TYR A 106 0.86 -2.54 15.98
CA TYR A 106 0.05 -2.62 14.76
C TYR A 106 0.91 -2.61 13.50
N ALA A 107 1.95 -1.76 13.45
CA ALA A 107 2.87 -1.74 12.31
C ALA A 107 3.61 -3.08 12.17
N GLY A 108 4.14 -3.60 13.28
CA GLY A 108 4.83 -4.90 13.30
C GLY A 108 3.92 -6.01 12.79
N ARG A 109 2.69 -6.09 13.31
CA ARG A 109 1.72 -7.10 12.89
C ARG A 109 1.31 -6.97 11.42
N ALA A 110 1.09 -5.75 10.90
CA ALA A 110 0.78 -5.56 9.48
C ALA A 110 1.94 -6.01 8.58
N VAL A 111 3.19 -5.77 8.99
CA VAL A 111 4.38 -6.26 8.27
C VAL A 111 4.45 -7.79 8.29
N GLU A 112 4.13 -8.44 9.39
CA GLU A 112 4.04 -9.91 9.48
C GLU A 112 2.99 -10.49 8.53
N GLU A 113 1.79 -9.88 8.46
CA GLU A 113 0.74 -10.28 7.52
C GLU A 113 1.18 -10.11 6.06
N MET A 114 1.83 -8.97 5.72
CA MET A 114 2.38 -8.78 4.37
C MET A 114 3.41 -9.86 4.03
N HIS A 115 4.27 -10.23 4.96
CA HIS A 115 5.24 -11.31 4.74
C HIS A 115 4.58 -12.67 4.60
N ALA A 116 3.55 -12.96 5.38
CA ALA A 116 2.79 -14.20 5.28
C ALA A 116 2.17 -14.37 3.89
N VAL A 117 1.47 -13.34 3.39
CA VAL A 117 0.85 -13.40 2.04
C VAL A 117 1.88 -13.33 0.92
N SER A 118 3.03 -12.71 1.15
CA SER A 118 4.16 -12.74 0.22
C SER A 118 4.77 -14.15 0.10
N ALA A 119 4.72 -14.95 1.15
CA ALA A 119 5.19 -16.33 1.11
C ALA A 119 4.26 -17.31 0.37
N PHE A 120 3.03 -16.91 0.02
CA PHE A 120 2.12 -17.74 -0.77
C PHE A 120 2.73 -18.06 -2.14
N SER A 121 2.44 -19.25 -2.67
CA SER A 121 2.91 -19.67 -4.01
C SER A 121 2.45 -18.72 -5.11
N ASP A 122 1.23 -18.26 -5.00
CA ASP A 122 0.55 -17.33 -5.90
C ASP A 122 -0.63 -16.66 -5.19
N TRP A 123 -1.23 -15.64 -5.83
CA TRP A 123 -2.47 -14.98 -5.39
C TRP A 123 -3.69 -15.37 -6.23
N ASN A 124 -3.70 -16.61 -6.74
CA ASN A 124 -4.76 -17.19 -7.56
C ASN A 124 -5.03 -16.42 -8.87
N PRO A 125 -4.06 -16.38 -9.81
CA PRO A 125 -4.18 -15.61 -11.05
C PRO A 125 -5.32 -16.07 -11.98
N SER A 126 -5.92 -17.24 -11.71
CA SER A 126 -7.12 -17.68 -12.44
C SER A 126 -8.39 -16.88 -12.08
N HIS A 127 -8.35 -16.09 -11.00
CA HIS A 127 -9.45 -15.26 -10.53
C HIS A 127 -8.96 -13.86 -10.19
N PHE A 128 -9.11 -12.95 -11.13
CA PHE A 128 -8.59 -11.58 -11.05
C PHE A 128 -8.99 -10.83 -9.78
N LEU A 129 -10.19 -11.06 -9.25
CA LEU A 129 -10.64 -10.39 -8.02
C LEU A 129 -9.80 -10.81 -6.80
N ASP A 130 -9.39 -12.09 -6.73
CA ASP A 130 -8.55 -12.60 -5.66
C ASP A 130 -7.18 -11.89 -5.67
N VAL A 131 -6.60 -11.75 -6.87
CA VAL A 131 -5.34 -10.99 -7.10
C VAL A 131 -5.53 -9.51 -6.78
N GLY A 132 -6.60 -8.90 -7.29
CA GLY A 132 -6.84 -7.46 -7.14
C GLY A 132 -6.96 -7.02 -5.68
N GLU A 133 -7.72 -7.78 -4.85
CA GLU A 133 -7.84 -7.48 -3.42
C GLU A 133 -6.53 -7.73 -2.66
N MET A 134 -5.76 -8.76 -3.03
CA MET A 134 -4.45 -9.01 -2.43
C MET A 134 -3.42 -7.92 -2.79
N VAL A 135 -3.36 -7.51 -4.06
CA VAL A 135 -2.49 -6.40 -4.50
C VAL A 135 -2.84 -5.12 -3.76
N MET A 136 -4.13 -4.79 -3.65
CA MET A 136 -4.60 -3.62 -2.91
C MET A 136 -4.14 -3.65 -1.46
N ALA A 137 -4.30 -4.79 -0.78
CA ALA A 137 -3.88 -4.97 0.60
C ALA A 137 -2.38 -4.69 0.78
N VAL A 138 -1.56 -5.37 -0.02
CA VAL A 138 -0.11 -5.32 0.13
C VAL A 138 0.45 -3.98 -0.34
N ALA A 139 -0.12 -3.35 -1.38
CA ALA A 139 0.32 -2.04 -1.86
C ALA A 139 0.05 -0.93 -0.85
N ILE A 140 -1.13 -0.93 -0.20
CA ILE A 140 -1.45 0.03 0.87
C ILE A 140 -0.53 -0.17 2.07
N GLY A 141 -0.37 -1.41 2.53
CA GLY A 141 0.53 -1.72 3.65
C GLY A 141 1.97 -1.32 3.35
N TYR A 142 2.47 -1.64 2.14
CA TYR A 142 3.80 -1.24 1.68
C TYR A 142 3.99 0.28 1.71
N ASP A 143 3.03 1.03 1.20
CA ASP A 143 3.09 2.48 1.12
C ASP A 143 3.03 3.13 2.51
N TRP A 144 2.09 2.69 3.34
CA TRP A 144 1.83 3.31 4.64
C TRP A 144 2.84 2.95 5.72
N LEU A 145 3.51 1.80 5.57
CA LEU A 145 4.51 1.31 6.52
C LEU A 145 5.93 1.31 5.92
N TYR A 146 6.15 2.07 4.85
CA TYR A 146 7.42 2.08 4.12
C TYR A 146 8.61 2.28 5.07
N ASP A 147 8.53 3.26 5.98
CA ASP A 147 9.58 3.59 6.92
C ASP A 147 9.65 2.63 8.14
N ARG A 148 8.67 1.74 8.28
CA ARG A 148 8.66 0.69 9.33
C ARG A 148 9.26 -0.64 8.86
N MET A 149 9.49 -0.78 7.57
CA MET A 149 10.10 -1.96 6.98
C MET A 149 11.61 -1.78 6.78
N THR A 150 12.36 -2.85 6.99
CA THR A 150 13.76 -2.94 6.57
C THR A 150 13.88 -2.96 5.04
N ASP A 151 15.06 -2.66 4.50
CA ASP A 151 15.31 -2.73 3.06
C ASP A 151 15.03 -4.13 2.49
N GLN A 152 15.32 -5.19 3.24
CA GLN A 152 15.03 -6.55 2.81
C GLN A 152 13.52 -6.81 2.73
N GLN A 153 12.76 -6.37 3.73
CA GLN A 153 11.30 -6.49 3.76
C GLN A 153 10.68 -5.73 2.59
N ARG A 154 11.11 -4.48 2.37
CA ARG A 154 10.64 -3.69 1.22
C ARG A 154 10.89 -4.37 -0.12
N ARG A 155 12.10 -4.93 -0.32
CA ARG A 155 12.41 -5.67 -1.56
C ARG A 155 11.51 -6.88 -1.74
N THR A 156 11.36 -7.71 -0.72
CA THR A 156 10.51 -8.90 -0.77
C THR A 156 9.08 -8.55 -1.14
N VAL A 157 8.47 -7.61 -0.44
CA VAL A 157 7.07 -7.22 -0.67
C VAL A 157 6.89 -6.61 -2.06
N ARG A 158 7.75 -5.69 -2.47
CA ARG A 158 7.71 -5.07 -3.81
C ARG A 158 7.84 -6.10 -4.93
N ASP A 159 8.81 -7.02 -4.82
CA ASP A 159 9.07 -8.02 -5.84
C ASP A 159 7.90 -9.01 -5.95
N ASP A 160 7.20 -9.30 -4.85
CA ASP A 160 6.00 -10.14 -4.84
C ASP A 160 4.77 -9.41 -5.42
N ILE A 161 4.59 -8.12 -5.19
CA ILE A 161 3.57 -7.30 -5.87
C ILE A 161 3.77 -7.39 -7.39
N VAL A 162 5.01 -7.21 -7.87
CA VAL A 162 5.31 -7.25 -9.32
C VAL A 162 5.13 -8.66 -9.92
N ARG A 163 5.46 -9.69 -9.16
CA ARG A 163 5.45 -11.07 -9.64
C ARG A 163 4.08 -11.74 -9.61
N LYS A 164 3.25 -11.40 -8.61
CA LYS A 164 1.98 -12.08 -8.33
C LYS A 164 0.75 -11.23 -8.64
N GLY A 165 0.93 -9.89 -8.75
CA GLY A 165 -0.09 -8.92 -9.16
C GLY A 165 -0.08 -8.73 -10.66
#